data_07f7029d6d09eef31506d5a656af2b7e
#
_entry.id   07f7029d6d09eef31506d5a656af2b7e
#
_cell.length_a   1.000
_cell.length_b   1.000
_cell.length_c   1.000
_cell.angle_alpha   90.00
_cell.angle_beta   90.00
_cell.angle_gamma   90.00
#
_symmetry.space_group_name_H-M   'P 1'
#
loop_
_entity.id
_entity.type
_entity.pdbx_description
1 polymer ?
#
loop_
_entity_poly.entity_id
_entity_poly.type
_entity_poly.pdbx_seq_one_letter_code
_entity_poly.pdbx_strand_id
1 'polypeptide(L)'
;MTKVVNKRKILTNKEEHKHEIQVDRDDPEAIMEVWIRDITYLDVQKAAQTMFVVNESGVSLDLEAYWSYAFTNWVVGTNPELTIEEMRQLNAYAGEQLASLLPQPDEMAEAMQGGFTKASN
;
A
#
# COMPACT_ATOMS: atom_id res chain seq x y z
N MET A 1 32.63 -6.79 -1.92
CA MET A 1 33.20 -5.44 -1.78
C MET A 1 32.10 -4.42 -1.62
N THR A 2 32.21 -3.56 -0.63
CA THR A 2 31.20 -2.52 -0.38
C THR A 2 31.58 -1.23 -1.10
N LYS A 3 30.57 -0.45 -1.49
CA LYS A 3 30.77 0.88 -2.07
C LYS A 3 29.62 1.80 -1.71
N VAL A 4 29.92 3.09 -1.57
CA VAL A 4 28.87 4.11 -1.36
C VAL A 4 28.25 4.42 -2.72
N VAL A 5 26.94 4.33 -2.81
CA VAL A 5 26.21 4.52 -4.05
C VAL A 5 25.85 6.00 -4.27
N ASN A 6 25.46 6.33 -5.51
CA ASN A 6 24.92 7.64 -5.86
C ASN A 6 23.58 7.85 -5.14
N LYS A 7 23.34 9.09 -4.67
CA LYS A 7 22.11 9.38 -3.93
C LYS A 7 20.83 9.10 -4.74
N ARG A 8 20.90 9.13 -6.07
CA ARG A 8 19.73 8.78 -6.91
C ARG A 8 19.27 7.34 -6.70
N LYS A 9 20.19 6.45 -6.29
CA LYS A 9 19.83 5.05 -6.01
C LYS A 9 19.13 4.85 -4.68
N ILE A 10 19.24 5.81 -3.78
CA ILE A 10 18.64 5.71 -2.45
C ILE A 10 17.41 6.59 -2.26
N LEU A 11 17.17 7.52 -3.19
CA LEU A 11 16.00 8.38 -3.14
C LEU A 11 14.91 7.84 -4.06
N THR A 12 13.68 7.88 -3.58
CA THR A 12 12.52 7.50 -4.38
C THR A 12 12.30 8.53 -5.49
N ASN A 13 12.21 8.06 -6.71
CA ASN A 13 11.88 8.90 -7.86
C ASN A 13 10.38 9.19 -7.82
N LYS A 14 9.98 10.35 -8.37
CA LYS A 14 8.56 10.72 -8.46
C LYS A 14 7.94 10.14 -9.73
N GLU A 15 8.23 8.88 -10.01
CA GLU A 15 7.71 8.20 -11.18
C GLU A 15 6.42 7.46 -10.86
N GLU A 16 5.57 7.35 -11.86
CA GLU A 16 4.34 6.60 -11.80
C GLU A 16 4.52 5.32 -12.61
N HIS A 17 4.11 4.21 -12.06
CA HIS A 17 4.24 2.91 -12.71
C HIS A 17 2.86 2.37 -13.06
N LYS A 18 2.69 2.02 -14.32
CA LYS A 18 1.44 1.44 -14.81
C LYS A 18 1.43 -0.07 -14.57
N HIS A 19 0.33 -0.54 -14.04
CA HIS A 19 0.08 -1.97 -13.83
C HIS A 19 -1.26 -2.35 -14.46
N GLU A 20 -1.35 -3.57 -14.95
CA GLU A 20 -2.61 -4.13 -15.43
C GLU A 20 -3.05 -5.19 -14.41
N ILE A 21 -4.28 -5.08 -13.93
CA ILE A 21 -4.84 -6.09 -13.04
C ILE A 21 -6.06 -6.72 -13.67
N GLN A 22 -6.22 -8.01 -13.47
CA GLN A 22 -7.37 -8.75 -13.96
C GLN A 22 -8.55 -8.51 -13.03
N VAL A 23 -9.71 -8.20 -13.59
CA VAL A 23 -10.89 -7.81 -12.78
C VAL A 23 -11.94 -8.89 -12.73
N ASP A 24 -11.83 -9.92 -13.58
CA ASP A 24 -12.77 -11.04 -13.63
C ASP A 24 -11.96 -12.34 -13.64
N ARG A 25 -12.19 -13.18 -12.64
CA ARG A 25 -11.48 -14.45 -12.50
C ARG A 25 -11.65 -15.34 -13.73
N ASP A 26 -12.80 -15.28 -14.36
CA ASP A 26 -13.16 -16.16 -15.48
C ASP A 26 -12.78 -15.58 -16.84
N ASP A 27 -12.34 -14.34 -16.88
CA ASP A 27 -11.97 -13.65 -18.12
C ASP A 27 -10.59 -12.98 -17.97
N PRO A 28 -9.51 -13.66 -18.41
CA PRO A 28 -8.16 -13.11 -18.30
C PRO A 28 -7.91 -11.87 -19.17
N GLU A 29 -8.78 -11.60 -20.13
CA GLU A 29 -8.67 -10.40 -20.97
C GLU A 29 -9.36 -9.18 -20.34
N ALA A 30 -10.19 -9.39 -19.31
CA ALA A 30 -10.86 -8.30 -18.62
C ALA A 30 -9.91 -7.69 -17.59
N ILE A 31 -9.34 -6.55 -17.94
CA ILE A 31 -8.35 -5.87 -17.09
C ILE A 31 -8.74 -4.42 -16.82
N MET A 32 -8.16 -3.86 -15.77
CA MET A 32 -8.10 -2.42 -15.58
C MET A 32 -6.63 -2.00 -15.47
N GLU A 33 -6.36 -0.75 -15.82
CA GLU A 33 -5.03 -0.18 -15.69
C GLU A 33 -4.98 0.66 -14.43
N VAL A 34 -3.86 0.57 -13.69
CA VAL A 34 -3.65 1.30 -12.44
C VAL A 34 -2.26 1.91 -12.47
N TRP A 35 -2.17 3.20 -12.14
CA TRP A 35 -0.89 3.88 -12.00
C TRP A 35 -0.59 4.08 -10.53
N ILE A 36 0.55 3.59 -10.09
CA ILE A 36 1.00 3.67 -8.70
C ILE A 36 2.30 4.46 -8.68
N ARG A 37 2.36 5.50 -7.83
CA ARG A 37 3.60 6.26 -7.69
C ARG A 37 4.60 5.50 -6.82
N ASP A 38 5.87 5.88 -6.93
CA ASP A 38 6.87 5.37 -6.01
C ASP A 38 6.53 5.76 -4.58
N ILE A 39 6.75 4.85 -3.66
CA ILE A 39 6.36 4.97 -2.25
C ILE A 39 7.62 5.14 -1.41
N THR A 40 7.67 6.20 -0.61
CA THR A 40 8.81 6.48 0.26
C THR A 40 8.67 5.71 1.58
N TYR A 41 9.78 5.60 2.30
CA TYR A 41 9.75 5.03 3.66
C TYR A 41 8.78 5.78 4.57
N LEU A 42 8.77 7.12 4.50
CA LEU A 42 7.85 7.92 5.31
C LEU A 42 6.40 7.73 4.93
N ASP A 43 6.11 7.49 3.64
CA ASP A 43 4.76 7.13 3.20
C ASP A 43 4.28 5.86 3.88
N VAL A 44 5.14 4.85 3.94
CA VAL A 44 4.84 3.58 4.61
C VAL A 44 4.55 3.81 6.09
N GLN A 45 5.37 4.63 6.75
CA GLN A 45 5.18 4.96 8.17
C GLN A 45 3.85 5.69 8.42
N LYS A 46 3.49 6.62 7.56
CA LYS A 46 2.22 7.35 7.68
C LYS A 46 1.03 6.42 7.52
N ALA A 47 1.09 5.50 6.54
CA ALA A 47 0.03 4.52 6.34
C ALA A 47 -0.11 3.61 7.56
N ALA A 48 1.00 3.14 8.10
CA ALA A 48 1.00 2.30 9.28
C ALA A 48 0.38 3.02 10.49
N GLN A 49 0.63 4.32 10.65
CA GLN A 49 0.05 5.11 11.72
C GLN A 49 -1.47 5.19 11.63
N THR A 50 -2.04 5.23 10.41
CA THR A 50 -3.50 5.25 10.27
C THR A 50 -4.12 3.93 10.74
N MET A 51 -3.38 2.85 10.68
CA MET A 51 -3.86 1.52 11.01
C MET A 51 -4.02 1.32 12.51
N PHE A 52 -3.21 1.98 13.34
CA PHE A 52 -3.24 1.80 14.78
C PHE A 52 -4.22 2.76 15.44
N VAL A 53 -5.19 2.21 16.18
CA VAL A 53 -6.17 2.99 16.94
C VAL A 53 -5.94 2.73 18.41
N VAL A 54 -5.64 3.79 19.17
CA VAL A 54 -5.41 3.72 20.62
C VAL A 54 -6.66 4.20 21.32
N ASN A 55 -7.17 3.40 22.25
CA ASN A 55 -8.33 3.73 23.06
C ASN A 55 -8.13 3.23 24.51
N GLU A 56 -9.12 3.44 25.37
CA GLU A 56 -9.03 3.05 26.77
C GLU A 56 -8.86 1.55 26.98
N SER A 57 -9.35 0.75 26.05
CA SER A 57 -9.24 -0.72 26.13
C SER A 57 -7.99 -1.27 25.48
N GLY A 58 -7.10 -0.41 24.94
CA GLY A 58 -5.83 -0.82 24.35
C GLY A 58 -5.65 -0.34 22.92
N VAL A 59 -4.90 -1.12 22.14
CA VAL A 59 -4.58 -0.80 20.74
C VAL A 59 -5.30 -1.78 19.83
N SER A 60 -5.99 -1.27 18.81
CA SER A 60 -6.64 -2.09 17.79
C SER A 60 -6.12 -1.69 16.41
N LEU A 61 -6.38 -2.54 15.42
CA LEU A 61 -5.98 -2.29 14.04
C LEU A 61 -7.19 -1.92 13.19
N ASP A 62 -7.06 -0.85 12.42
CA ASP A 62 -8.07 -0.42 11.47
C ASP A 62 -7.52 -0.60 10.05
N LEU A 63 -7.75 -1.77 9.47
CA LEU A 63 -7.26 -2.10 8.14
C LEU A 63 -7.94 -1.27 7.05
N GLU A 64 -9.21 -0.90 7.28
CA GLU A 64 -9.93 -0.05 6.33
C GLU A 64 -9.25 1.33 6.22
N ALA A 65 -8.83 1.90 7.34
CA ALA A 65 -8.11 3.17 7.35
C ALA A 65 -6.79 3.06 6.59
N TYR A 66 -6.07 1.95 6.76
CA TYR A 66 -4.83 1.70 6.03
C TYR A 66 -5.06 1.69 4.51
N TRP A 67 -6.02 0.89 4.06
CA TRP A 67 -6.28 0.78 2.62
C TRP A 67 -6.86 2.06 2.03
N SER A 68 -7.67 2.80 2.79
CA SER A 68 -8.16 4.11 2.35
C SER A 68 -7.01 5.08 2.15
N TYR A 69 -6.04 5.09 3.07
CA TYR A 69 -4.85 5.92 2.94
C TYR A 69 -4.03 5.52 1.72
N ALA A 70 -3.78 4.22 1.55
CA ALA A 70 -2.99 3.69 0.45
C ALA A 70 -3.59 4.03 -0.90
N PHE A 71 -4.88 3.79 -1.07
CA PHE A 71 -5.56 4.08 -2.33
C PHE A 71 -5.62 5.58 -2.63
N THR A 72 -5.81 6.41 -1.60
CA THR A 72 -5.87 7.86 -1.78
C THR A 72 -4.52 8.44 -2.16
N ASN A 73 -3.44 7.94 -1.55
CA ASN A 73 -2.13 8.59 -1.65
C ASN A 73 -1.18 7.91 -2.63
N TRP A 74 -1.32 6.60 -2.87
CA TRP A 74 -0.37 5.84 -3.67
C TRP A 74 -0.88 5.49 -5.07
N VAL A 75 -2.19 5.39 -5.26
CA VAL A 75 -2.79 5.15 -6.57
C VAL A 75 -3.10 6.52 -7.18
N VAL A 76 -2.40 6.85 -8.25
CA VAL A 76 -2.50 8.18 -8.86
C VAL A 76 -3.44 8.22 -10.05
N GLY A 77 -3.85 7.07 -10.58
CA GLY A 77 -4.81 7.01 -11.67
C GLY A 77 -5.28 5.60 -11.93
N THR A 78 -6.45 5.51 -12.56
CA THR A 78 -7.03 4.23 -13.00
C THR A 78 -7.67 4.40 -14.36
N ASN A 79 -7.77 3.30 -15.10
CA ASN A 79 -8.50 3.26 -16.37
C ASN A 79 -9.30 1.95 -16.40
N PRO A 80 -10.63 1.94 -16.34
CA PRO A 80 -11.50 3.12 -16.31
C PRO A 80 -11.28 3.98 -15.06
N GLU A 81 -11.53 5.27 -15.18
CA GLU A 81 -11.31 6.21 -14.08
C GLU A 81 -12.29 5.92 -12.93
N LEU A 82 -11.73 5.72 -11.74
CA LEU A 82 -12.49 5.44 -10.54
C LEU A 82 -12.21 6.49 -9.47
N THR A 83 -13.25 6.87 -8.74
CA THR A 83 -13.10 7.68 -7.54
C THR A 83 -12.57 6.80 -6.40
N ILE A 84 -12.09 7.42 -5.32
CA ILE A 84 -11.66 6.68 -4.13
C ILE A 84 -12.81 5.84 -3.58
N GLU A 85 -14.03 6.39 -3.56
CA GLU A 85 -15.19 5.67 -3.09
C GLU A 85 -15.51 4.44 -3.94
N GLU A 86 -15.34 4.57 -5.26
CA GLU A 86 -15.53 3.44 -6.18
C GLU A 86 -14.43 2.39 -6.01
N MET A 87 -13.19 2.82 -5.76
CA MET A 87 -12.08 1.90 -5.50
C MET A 87 -12.33 1.05 -4.25
N ARG A 88 -12.99 1.62 -3.25
CA ARG A 88 -13.37 0.88 -2.04
C ARG A 88 -14.43 -0.17 -2.30
N GLN A 89 -15.10 -0.10 -3.45
CA GLN A 89 -16.15 -1.02 -3.86
C GLN A 89 -15.70 -2.02 -4.92
N LEU A 90 -14.40 -2.12 -5.19
CA LEU A 90 -13.87 -3.12 -6.11
C LEU A 90 -14.30 -4.52 -5.66
N ASN A 91 -14.57 -5.41 -6.63
CA ASN A 91 -14.84 -6.79 -6.28
C ASN A 91 -13.59 -7.40 -5.62
N ALA A 92 -13.79 -8.48 -4.87
CA ALA A 92 -12.71 -9.08 -4.07
C ALA A 92 -11.53 -9.49 -4.92
N TYR A 93 -11.77 -10.02 -6.10
CA TYR A 93 -10.71 -10.49 -6.98
C TYR A 93 -9.82 -9.34 -7.47
N ALA A 94 -10.43 -8.28 -7.98
CA ALA A 94 -9.71 -7.09 -8.43
C ALA A 94 -9.03 -6.39 -7.24
N GLY A 95 -9.72 -6.29 -6.12
CA GLY A 95 -9.18 -5.64 -4.92
C GLY A 95 -7.96 -6.34 -4.38
N GLU A 96 -7.94 -7.67 -4.36
CA GLU A 96 -6.77 -8.44 -3.93
C GLU A 96 -5.56 -8.19 -4.83
N GLN A 97 -5.77 -8.12 -6.14
CA GLN A 97 -4.68 -7.86 -7.07
C GLN A 97 -4.12 -6.46 -6.91
N LEU A 98 -4.99 -5.46 -6.73
CA LEU A 98 -4.54 -4.10 -6.47
C LEU A 98 -3.77 -4.03 -5.16
N ALA A 99 -4.30 -4.62 -4.11
CA ALA A 99 -3.66 -4.62 -2.80
C ALA A 99 -2.28 -5.31 -2.84
N SER A 100 -2.13 -6.36 -3.64
CA SER A 100 -0.86 -7.08 -3.74
C SER A 100 0.27 -6.27 -4.36
N LEU A 101 -0.05 -5.19 -5.07
CA LEU A 101 0.94 -4.29 -5.65
C LEU A 101 1.46 -3.26 -4.64
N LEU A 102 0.86 -3.18 -3.47
CA LEU A 102 1.15 -2.18 -2.44
C LEU A 102 1.76 -2.86 -1.21
N PRO A 103 2.49 -2.11 -0.37
CA PRO A 103 2.97 -2.67 0.90
C PRO A 103 1.82 -3.24 1.73
N GLN A 104 2.05 -4.38 2.36
CA GLN A 104 1.02 -5.11 3.09
C GLN A 104 0.94 -4.68 4.55
N PRO A 105 -0.26 -4.46 5.11
CA PRO A 105 -0.40 -3.98 6.48
C PRO A 105 0.10 -4.98 7.53
N ASP A 106 -0.04 -6.27 7.31
CA ASP A 106 0.43 -7.30 8.24
C ASP A 106 1.95 -7.32 8.34
N GLU A 107 2.65 -7.13 7.22
CA GLU A 107 4.11 -7.03 7.21
C GLU A 107 4.59 -5.83 8.01
N MET A 108 3.89 -4.71 7.91
CA MET A 108 4.21 -3.51 8.66
C MET A 108 3.95 -3.69 10.15
N ALA A 109 2.85 -4.34 10.50
CA ALA A 109 2.52 -4.61 11.90
C ALA A 109 3.57 -5.51 12.54
N GLU A 110 4.01 -6.55 11.84
CA GLU A 110 5.08 -7.44 12.30
C GLU A 110 6.40 -6.70 12.47
N ALA A 111 6.76 -5.86 11.50
CA ALA A 111 7.99 -5.07 11.56
C ALA A 111 7.99 -4.12 12.76
N MET A 112 6.87 -3.46 13.03
CA MET A 112 6.74 -2.56 14.17
C MET A 112 6.78 -3.31 15.51
N GLN A 113 6.09 -4.44 15.61
CA GLN A 113 6.11 -5.28 16.80
C GLN A 113 7.50 -5.87 17.03
N GLY A 114 8.15 -6.34 15.96
CA GLY A 114 9.50 -6.84 16.04
C GLY A 114 10.49 -5.79 16.51
N GLY A 115 10.33 -4.55 16.06
CA GLY A 115 11.12 -3.41 16.51
C GLY A 115 10.95 -3.15 18.01
N PHE A 116 9.72 -3.19 18.49
CA PHE A 116 9.42 -3.03 19.92
C PHE A 116 10.02 -4.16 20.75
N THR A 117 9.89 -5.39 20.28
CA THR A 117 10.43 -6.56 20.98
C THR A 117 11.95 -6.47 21.10
N LYS A 118 12.62 -6.07 20.02
CA LYS A 118 14.08 -5.88 20.04
C LYS A 118 14.51 -4.75 20.97
N ALA A 119 13.72 -3.70 21.03
CA ALA A 119 14.02 -2.55 21.89
C ALA A 119 13.86 -2.91 23.37
N SER A 120 13.02 -3.86 23.72
CA SER A 120 12.79 -4.29 25.10
C SER A 120 13.81 -5.32 25.59
N ASN A 121 14.66 -5.81 24.73
CA ASN A 121 15.75 -6.70 25.09
C ASN A 121 17.04 -5.91 25.29
#